data_67928b6fc6c9324d4cb339eda0ab77f7
#
_entry.id   67928b6fc6c9324d4cb339eda0ab77f7
#
_cell.length_a   1.000
_cell.length_b   1.000
_cell.length_c   1.000
_cell.angle_alpha   90.00
_cell.angle_beta   90.00
_cell.angle_gamma   90.00
#
_symmetry.space_group_name_H-M   'P 1'
#
loop_
_entity.id
_entity.type
_entity.pdbx_description
1 polymer ?
#
loop_
_entity_poly.entity_id
_entity_poly.type
_entity_poly.pdbx_seq_one_letter_code
_entity_poly.pdbx_strand_id
1 'polypeptide(L)'
;MLVGLISDTHDHLLNVEKAIKKFNEKDVELVLHAGDYVAPFVIPRFKMLKAKMIGVFGNNDGDRELLKKKFSEHAGWEIRGSFAEIKVGNVKIAMLHGNEEELLNALIENGSFDIVVYGHTHKAEIYRKGETLVVNPGEACGYLTGKSTIALLDIEKLEARIIELT
;
A
#
# COMPACT_ATOMS: atom_id res chain seq x y z
N MET A 1 14.70 8.28 -3.00
CA MET A 1 14.03 7.39 -2.02
C MET A 1 13.06 6.48 -2.75
N LEU A 2 13.15 5.17 -2.50
CA LEU A 2 12.26 4.18 -3.10
C LEU A 2 11.21 3.72 -2.07
N VAL A 3 9.93 3.78 -2.46
CA VAL A 3 8.79 3.39 -1.64
C VAL A 3 8.11 2.17 -2.26
N GLY A 4 7.82 1.16 -1.45
CA GLY A 4 7.04 -0.01 -1.85
C GLY A 4 5.55 0.24 -1.63
N LEU A 5 4.72 -0.16 -2.59
CA LEU A 5 3.26 -0.10 -2.48
C LEU A 5 2.69 -1.51 -2.55
N ILE A 6 1.81 -1.85 -1.62
CA ILE A 6 1.14 -3.14 -1.53
C ILE A 6 -0.31 -2.94 -1.06
N SER A 7 -1.21 -3.76 -1.52
CA SER A 7 -2.63 -3.77 -1.11
C SER A 7 -3.22 -5.16 -1.27
N ASP A 8 -4.38 -5.35 -0.66
CA ASP A 8 -5.22 -6.53 -0.88
C ASP A 8 -4.43 -7.84 -0.72
N THR A 9 -3.80 -7.98 0.45
CA THR A 9 -3.02 -9.18 0.81
C THR A 9 -3.90 -10.37 1.20
N HIS A 10 -5.12 -10.11 1.71
CA HIS A 10 -6.17 -11.10 2.01
C HIS A 10 -5.62 -12.41 2.59
N ASP A 11 -4.79 -12.30 3.63
CA ASP A 11 -4.17 -13.44 4.33
C ASP A 11 -3.34 -14.40 3.45
N HIS A 12 -2.94 -13.95 2.24
CA HIS A 12 -2.12 -14.78 1.35
C HIS A 12 -0.65 -14.76 1.77
N LEU A 13 -0.31 -15.56 2.79
CA LEU A 13 0.96 -15.51 3.50
C LEU A 13 2.19 -15.68 2.59
N LEU A 14 2.11 -16.58 1.60
CA LEU A 14 3.22 -16.83 0.66
C LEU A 14 3.51 -15.62 -0.22
N ASN A 15 2.48 -14.93 -0.71
CA ASN A 15 2.67 -13.75 -1.55
C ASN A 15 3.14 -12.54 -0.73
N VAL A 16 2.73 -12.44 0.54
CA VAL A 16 3.30 -11.46 1.48
C VAL A 16 4.80 -11.67 1.62
N GLU A 17 5.25 -12.91 1.81
CA GLU A 17 6.69 -13.23 1.92
C GLU A 17 7.45 -12.90 0.63
N LYS A 18 6.87 -13.18 -0.55
CA LYS A 18 7.45 -12.80 -1.86
C LYS A 18 7.56 -11.28 -2.01
N ALA A 19 6.50 -10.54 -1.61
CA ALA A 19 6.50 -9.08 -1.65
C ALA A 19 7.61 -8.49 -0.77
N ILE A 20 7.74 -8.98 0.46
CA ILE A 20 8.79 -8.56 1.40
C ILE A 20 10.19 -8.82 0.84
N LYS A 21 10.40 -10.03 0.30
CA LYS A 21 11.67 -10.37 -0.35
C LYS A 21 11.98 -9.37 -1.47
N LYS A 22 10.99 -9.06 -2.31
CA LYS A 22 11.16 -8.11 -3.41
C LYS A 22 11.46 -6.70 -2.92
N PHE A 23 10.77 -6.21 -1.88
CA PHE A 23 11.04 -4.91 -1.28
C PHE A 23 12.46 -4.84 -0.67
N ASN A 24 12.88 -5.88 0.04
CA ASN A 24 14.22 -5.95 0.62
C ASN A 24 15.33 -6.02 -0.45
N GLU A 25 15.11 -6.75 -1.57
CA GLU A 25 16.03 -6.82 -2.72
C GLU A 25 16.19 -5.47 -3.43
N LYS A 26 15.21 -4.60 -3.32
CA LYS A 26 15.19 -3.27 -3.95
C LYS A 26 15.59 -2.15 -2.99
N ASP A 27 16.00 -2.49 -1.77
CA ASP A 27 16.36 -1.55 -0.72
C ASP A 27 15.28 -0.48 -0.49
N VAL A 28 14.01 -0.92 -0.47
CA VAL A 28 12.87 -0.05 -0.18
C VAL A 28 12.97 0.48 1.25
N GLU A 29 12.79 1.78 1.43
CA GLU A 29 12.95 2.45 2.73
C GLU A 29 11.62 2.61 3.48
N LEU A 30 10.51 2.65 2.76
CA LEU A 30 9.15 2.77 3.29
C LEU A 30 8.21 1.87 2.48
N VAL A 31 7.32 1.13 3.15
CA VAL A 31 6.22 0.41 2.51
C VAL A 31 4.90 1.06 2.90
N LEU A 32 4.05 1.32 1.92
CA LEU A 32 2.68 1.78 2.08
C LEU A 32 1.72 0.63 1.77
N HIS A 33 0.89 0.26 2.75
CA HIS A 33 -0.10 -0.80 2.60
C HIS A 33 -1.50 -0.20 2.57
N ALA A 34 -2.16 -0.27 1.43
CA ALA A 34 -3.45 0.38 1.17
C ALA A 34 -4.67 -0.43 1.66
N GLY A 35 -4.50 -1.33 2.65
CA GLY A 35 -5.61 -2.02 3.32
C GLY A 35 -5.90 -3.42 2.80
N ASP A 36 -6.93 -4.03 3.41
CA ASP A 36 -7.34 -5.42 3.20
C ASP A 36 -6.23 -6.44 3.52
N TYR A 37 -5.78 -6.37 4.78
CA TYR A 37 -4.95 -7.43 5.41
C TYR A 37 -5.77 -8.67 5.68
N VAL A 38 -6.98 -8.46 6.20
CA VAL A 38 -8.03 -9.33 6.72
C VAL A 38 -7.76 -9.74 8.16
N ALA A 39 -6.91 -10.71 8.43
CA ALA A 39 -6.67 -11.18 9.79
C ALA A 39 -5.34 -10.68 10.37
N PRO A 40 -5.32 -10.31 11.68
CA PRO A 40 -4.12 -9.75 12.31
C PRO A 40 -2.89 -10.66 12.28
N PHE A 41 -3.05 -11.97 12.14
CA PHE A 41 -1.91 -12.91 12.09
C PHE A 41 -1.12 -12.85 10.76
N VAL A 42 -1.58 -12.09 9.76
CA VAL A 42 -0.76 -11.81 8.57
C VAL A 42 0.40 -10.87 8.92
N ILE A 43 0.23 -9.98 9.91
CA ILE A 43 1.24 -8.97 10.25
C ILE A 43 2.58 -9.59 10.69
N PRO A 44 2.64 -10.64 11.51
CA PRO A 44 3.91 -11.30 11.83
C PRO A 44 4.70 -11.81 10.60
N ARG A 45 4.06 -12.02 9.46
CA ARG A 45 4.74 -12.40 8.21
C ARG A 45 5.60 -11.27 7.65
N PHE A 46 5.24 -10.01 7.95
CA PHE A 46 6.03 -8.85 7.56
C PHE A 46 7.33 -8.66 8.38
N LYS A 47 7.57 -9.45 9.44
CA LYS A 47 8.73 -9.29 10.35
C LYS A 47 10.09 -9.22 9.67
N MET A 48 10.24 -9.81 8.48
CA MET A 48 11.47 -9.79 7.70
C MET A 48 11.61 -8.53 6.83
N LEU A 49 10.58 -7.67 6.79
CA LEU A 49 10.64 -6.39 6.10
C LEU A 49 11.62 -5.46 6.83
N LYS A 50 12.62 -4.95 6.09
CA LYS A 50 13.62 -4.01 6.63
C LYS A 50 13.11 -2.57 6.66
N ALA A 51 12.14 -2.26 5.79
CA ALA A 51 11.57 -0.93 5.64
C ALA A 51 10.62 -0.58 6.81
N LYS A 52 10.41 0.72 7.02
CA LYS A 52 9.25 1.21 7.78
C LYS A 52 7.96 0.87 7.04
N MET A 53 6.83 0.80 7.75
CA MET A 53 5.54 0.52 7.13
C MET A 53 4.44 1.43 7.68
N ILE A 54 3.69 2.05 6.76
CA ILE A 54 2.48 2.80 7.07
C ILE A 54 1.32 2.11 6.35
N GLY A 55 0.27 1.81 7.10
CA GLY A 55 -0.93 1.19 6.55
C GLY A 55 -2.19 2.00 6.79
N VAL A 56 -3.23 1.68 6.04
CA VAL A 56 -4.62 2.07 6.29
C VAL A 56 -5.49 0.83 6.36
N PHE A 57 -6.70 0.95 6.92
CA PHE A 57 -7.68 -0.13 6.91
C PHE A 57 -8.42 -0.18 5.58
N GLY A 58 -8.69 -1.39 5.11
CA GLY A 58 -9.67 -1.68 4.06
C GLY A 58 -11.03 -2.10 4.62
N ASN A 59 -11.97 -2.38 3.72
CA ASN A 59 -13.32 -2.79 4.10
C ASN A 59 -13.42 -4.22 4.65
N ASN A 60 -12.44 -5.07 4.37
CA ASN A 60 -12.39 -6.45 4.89
C ASN A 60 -11.56 -6.59 6.18
N ASP A 61 -10.99 -5.52 6.71
CA ASP A 61 -10.21 -5.55 7.95
C ASP A 61 -11.15 -5.53 9.16
N GLY A 62 -11.33 -6.69 9.80
CA GLY A 62 -12.30 -6.91 10.87
C GLY A 62 -11.80 -6.53 12.26
N ASP A 63 -10.74 -7.19 12.74
CA ASP A 63 -10.15 -6.94 14.06
C ASP A 63 -9.12 -5.80 14.00
N ARG A 64 -9.61 -4.58 13.85
CA ARG A 64 -8.77 -3.37 13.66
C ARG A 64 -7.92 -3.05 14.88
N GLU A 65 -8.41 -3.32 16.08
CA GLU A 65 -7.66 -3.06 17.30
C GLU A 65 -6.46 -4.01 17.42
N LEU A 66 -6.63 -5.29 17.11
CA LEU A 66 -5.52 -6.23 17.10
C LEU A 66 -4.54 -5.96 15.96
N LEU A 67 -5.02 -5.54 14.79
CA LEU A 67 -4.16 -5.09 13.69
C LEU A 67 -3.26 -3.91 14.12
N LYS A 68 -3.83 -2.87 14.74
CA LYS A 68 -3.05 -1.75 15.28
C LYS A 68 -2.02 -2.20 16.30
N LYS A 69 -2.42 -3.08 17.23
CA LYS A 69 -1.52 -3.62 18.25
C LYS A 69 -0.35 -4.36 17.60
N LYS A 70 -0.62 -5.21 16.61
CA LYS A 70 0.42 -5.95 15.89
C LYS A 70 1.39 -5.04 15.15
N PHE A 71 0.90 -3.99 14.51
CA PHE A 71 1.78 -2.97 13.90
C PHE A 71 2.66 -2.29 14.93
N SER A 72 2.11 -1.89 16.09
CA SER A 72 2.86 -1.19 17.13
C SER A 72 3.94 -2.04 17.82
N GLU A 73 3.92 -3.36 17.65
CA GLU A 73 4.97 -4.25 18.12
C GLU A 73 6.28 -4.10 17.30
N HIS A 74 6.24 -3.40 16.16
CA HIS A 74 7.38 -3.17 15.29
C HIS A 74 7.76 -1.69 15.22
N ALA A 75 9.01 -1.37 15.48
CA ALA A 75 9.50 0.00 15.42
C ALA A 75 9.37 0.58 13.99
N GLY A 76 8.73 1.74 13.88
CA GLY A 76 8.54 2.42 12.60
C GLY A 76 7.37 1.88 11.76
N TRP A 77 6.50 1.06 12.34
CA TRP A 77 5.25 0.63 11.70
C TRP A 77 4.04 1.26 12.38
N GLU A 78 3.08 1.71 11.58
CA GLU A 78 1.83 2.29 12.07
C GLU A 78 0.66 2.08 11.11
N ILE A 79 -0.56 1.98 11.65
CA ILE A 79 -1.81 2.09 10.89
C ILE A 79 -2.47 3.42 11.22
N ARG A 80 -2.78 4.21 10.20
CA ARG A 80 -3.36 5.57 10.32
C ARG A 80 -4.88 5.62 10.08
N GLY A 81 -5.62 4.59 10.49
CA GLY A 81 -7.08 4.54 10.26
C GLY A 81 -7.42 4.22 8.80
N SER A 82 -8.47 4.84 8.25
CA SER A 82 -8.93 4.59 6.87
C SER A 82 -8.30 5.52 5.83
N PHE A 83 -7.62 6.57 6.28
CA PHE A 83 -6.93 7.55 5.43
C PHE A 83 -5.58 7.93 6.05
N ALA A 84 -4.58 8.10 5.22
CA ALA A 84 -3.27 8.61 5.62
C ALA A 84 -2.79 9.72 4.67
N GLU A 85 -2.43 10.87 5.24
CA GLU A 85 -1.56 11.83 4.58
C GLU A 85 -0.12 11.53 4.97
N ILE A 86 0.74 11.29 3.99
CA ILE A 86 2.15 10.95 4.20
C ILE A 86 3.00 12.01 3.49
N LYS A 87 4.00 12.54 4.18
CA LYS A 87 4.97 13.46 3.61
C LYS A 87 6.33 12.78 3.51
N VAL A 88 6.91 12.80 2.33
CA VAL A 88 8.27 12.31 2.05
C VAL A 88 9.03 13.45 1.39
N GLY A 89 9.87 14.13 2.17
CA GLY A 89 10.44 15.42 1.73
C GLY A 89 9.35 16.43 1.44
N ASN A 90 9.30 16.94 0.22
CA ASN A 90 8.26 17.89 -0.23
C ASN A 90 7.06 17.19 -0.89
N VAL A 91 7.11 15.87 -1.09
CA VAL A 91 6.06 15.12 -1.77
C VAL A 91 4.94 14.77 -0.79
N LYS A 92 3.70 15.08 -1.15
CA LYS A 92 2.49 14.77 -0.39
C LYS A 92 1.77 13.58 -1.02
N ILE A 93 1.58 12.54 -0.24
CA ILE A 93 0.90 11.31 -0.65
C ILE A 93 -0.40 11.18 0.14
N ALA A 94 -1.52 11.00 -0.55
CA ALA A 94 -2.75 10.50 0.04
C ALA A 94 -2.81 8.97 -0.13
N MET A 95 -3.17 8.26 0.93
CA MET A 95 -3.41 6.82 0.87
C MET A 95 -4.72 6.47 1.54
N LEU A 96 -5.55 5.69 0.86
CA LEU A 96 -6.81 5.13 1.35
C LEU A 96 -7.04 3.79 0.67
N HIS A 97 -8.01 3.01 1.18
CA HIS A 97 -8.28 1.72 0.53
C HIS A 97 -8.97 1.87 -0.83
N GLY A 98 -9.91 2.80 -0.96
CA GLY A 98 -10.59 3.11 -2.22
C GLY A 98 -12.00 2.55 -2.35
N ASN A 99 -12.53 1.89 -1.32
CA ASN A 99 -13.93 1.40 -1.29
C ASN A 99 -14.98 2.53 -1.22
N GLU A 100 -14.56 3.74 -0.83
CA GLU A 100 -15.38 4.95 -0.91
C GLU A 100 -15.01 5.73 -2.19
N GLU A 101 -15.64 5.33 -3.31
CA GLU A 101 -15.28 5.82 -4.65
C GLU A 101 -15.41 7.34 -4.78
N GLU A 102 -16.44 7.94 -4.20
CA GLU A 102 -16.63 9.40 -4.24
C GLU A 102 -15.48 10.14 -3.52
N LEU A 103 -15.03 9.63 -2.38
CA LEU A 103 -13.90 10.20 -1.65
C LEU A 103 -12.59 10.05 -2.44
N LEU A 104 -12.35 8.88 -3.01
CA LEU A 104 -11.18 8.63 -3.87
C LEU A 104 -11.14 9.60 -5.05
N ASN A 105 -12.25 9.74 -5.76
CA ASN A 105 -12.37 10.65 -6.90
C ASN A 105 -12.16 12.11 -6.48
N ALA A 106 -12.73 12.54 -5.35
CA ALA A 106 -12.53 13.90 -4.83
C ALA A 106 -11.06 14.19 -4.51
N LEU A 107 -10.32 13.24 -3.93
CA LEU A 107 -8.89 13.37 -3.64
C LEU A 107 -8.04 13.47 -4.91
N ILE A 108 -8.39 12.70 -5.94
CA ILE A 108 -7.70 12.72 -7.24
C ILE A 108 -7.98 14.04 -7.98
N GLU A 109 -9.23 14.48 -7.98
CA GLU A 109 -9.69 15.65 -8.74
C GLU A 109 -9.20 16.99 -8.15
N ASN A 110 -9.06 17.08 -6.81
CA ASN A 110 -8.72 18.36 -6.16
C ASN A 110 -7.25 18.79 -6.35
N GLY A 111 -6.37 17.87 -6.75
CA GLY A 111 -4.96 18.18 -7.04
C GLY A 111 -4.12 18.62 -5.83
N SER A 112 -4.59 18.36 -4.59
CA SER A 112 -3.87 18.76 -3.37
C SER A 112 -2.72 17.82 -2.99
N PHE A 113 -2.64 16.65 -3.63
CA PHE A 113 -1.63 15.64 -3.42
C PHE A 113 -0.82 15.39 -4.70
N ASP A 114 0.48 15.22 -4.53
CA ASP A 114 1.36 14.84 -5.64
C ASP A 114 1.09 13.39 -6.08
N ILE A 115 0.72 12.53 -5.11
CA ILE A 115 0.47 11.11 -5.33
C ILE A 115 -0.78 10.68 -4.56
N VAL A 116 -1.63 9.87 -5.20
CA VAL A 116 -2.74 9.16 -4.56
C VAL A 116 -2.52 7.66 -4.72
N VAL A 117 -2.48 6.93 -3.59
CA VAL A 117 -2.31 5.46 -3.53
C VAL A 117 -3.60 4.83 -3.01
N TYR A 118 -4.08 3.81 -3.70
CA TYR A 118 -5.28 3.08 -3.29
C TYR A 118 -5.23 1.60 -3.71
N GLY A 119 -6.16 0.79 -3.25
CA GLY A 119 -6.31 -0.64 -3.54
C GLY A 119 -7.73 -0.98 -3.98
N HIS A 120 -8.37 -1.94 -3.31
CA HIS A 120 -9.78 -2.33 -3.40
C HIS A 120 -10.23 -2.93 -4.74
N THR A 121 -9.89 -2.32 -5.87
CA THR A 121 -10.32 -2.81 -7.19
C THR A 121 -9.58 -4.07 -7.63
N HIS A 122 -8.49 -4.43 -6.92
CA HIS A 122 -7.58 -5.53 -7.24
C HIS A 122 -6.83 -5.39 -8.56
N LYS A 123 -7.06 -4.31 -9.31
CA LYS A 123 -6.45 -4.05 -10.63
C LYS A 123 -5.27 -3.11 -10.49
N ALA A 124 -4.11 -3.58 -10.93
CA ALA A 124 -2.92 -2.74 -10.98
C ALA A 124 -3.08 -1.65 -12.03
N GLU A 125 -2.90 -0.39 -11.63
CA GLU A 125 -2.93 0.74 -12.56
C GLU A 125 -2.06 1.90 -12.11
N ILE A 126 -1.53 2.62 -13.08
CA ILE A 126 -0.75 3.83 -12.89
C ILE A 126 -1.18 4.83 -13.95
N TYR A 127 -1.61 6.01 -13.54
CA TYR A 127 -1.95 7.09 -14.44
C TYR A 127 -1.76 8.46 -13.80
N ARG A 128 -1.88 9.53 -14.58
CA ARG A 128 -1.90 10.90 -14.07
C ARG A 128 -3.25 11.56 -14.30
N LYS A 129 -3.67 12.31 -13.30
CA LYS A 129 -4.78 13.26 -13.41
C LYS A 129 -4.24 14.65 -13.09
N GLY A 130 -4.10 15.49 -14.12
CA GLY A 130 -3.32 16.72 -13.95
C GLY A 130 -1.88 16.40 -13.52
N GLU A 131 -1.43 17.02 -12.44
CA GLU A 131 -0.10 16.79 -11.87
C GLU A 131 -0.07 15.60 -10.89
N THR A 132 -1.23 15.11 -10.43
CA THR A 132 -1.32 14.02 -9.47
C THR A 132 -1.02 12.67 -10.13
N LEU A 133 -0.03 11.94 -9.58
CA LEU A 133 0.23 10.55 -9.92
C LEU A 133 -0.71 9.65 -9.13
N VAL A 134 -1.49 8.81 -9.82
CA VAL A 134 -2.43 7.88 -9.19
C VAL A 134 -1.91 6.45 -9.37
N VAL A 135 -1.81 5.71 -8.26
CA VAL A 135 -1.23 4.35 -8.26
C VAL A 135 -2.11 3.40 -7.49
N ASN A 136 -2.54 2.33 -8.14
CA ASN A 136 -3.04 1.12 -7.50
C ASN A 136 -2.02 0.00 -7.75
N PRO A 137 -1.41 -0.58 -6.69
CA PRO A 137 -0.43 -1.64 -6.88
C PRO A 137 -1.03 -2.97 -7.37
N GLY A 138 -2.36 -3.04 -7.45
CA GLY A 138 -3.09 -4.29 -7.66
C GLY A 138 -3.20 -5.13 -6.39
N GLU A 139 -3.62 -6.36 -6.53
CA GLU A 139 -3.77 -7.30 -5.43
C GLU A 139 -2.50 -8.12 -5.19
N ALA A 140 -2.00 -8.13 -3.97
CA ALA A 140 -0.88 -9.01 -3.62
C ALA A 140 -1.33 -10.48 -3.49
N CYS A 141 -2.60 -10.72 -3.17
CA CYS A 141 -3.16 -12.07 -3.05
C CYS A 141 -3.29 -12.81 -4.39
N GLY A 142 -3.64 -12.13 -5.48
CA GLY A 142 -3.86 -12.73 -6.79
C GLY A 142 -5.16 -13.53 -6.93
N TYR A 143 -6.14 -13.33 -6.04
CA TYR A 143 -7.36 -14.13 -5.99
C TYR A 143 -8.37 -13.80 -7.09
N LEU A 144 -8.47 -12.53 -7.48
CA LEU A 144 -9.48 -12.09 -8.45
C LEU A 144 -8.94 -11.96 -9.87
N THR A 145 -7.72 -11.43 -10.00
CA THR A 145 -7.12 -11.22 -11.33
C THR A 145 -6.23 -12.37 -11.80
N GLY A 146 -5.85 -13.27 -10.89
CA GLY A 146 -4.87 -14.32 -11.14
C GLY A 146 -3.42 -13.81 -11.19
N LYS A 147 -3.20 -12.52 -10.92
CA LYS A 147 -1.87 -11.90 -10.88
C LYS A 147 -1.63 -11.26 -9.53
N SER A 148 -0.56 -11.69 -8.88
CA SER A 148 -0.10 -11.10 -7.64
C SER A 148 0.85 -9.96 -7.95
N THR A 149 0.53 -8.74 -7.54
CA THR A 149 1.32 -7.55 -7.88
C THR A 149 1.59 -6.67 -6.67
N ILE A 150 2.67 -5.91 -6.77
CA ILE A 150 3.06 -4.79 -5.92
C ILE A 150 3.50 -3.64 -6.82
N ALA A 151 3.77 -2.46 -6.26
CA ALA A 151 4.39 -1.39 -7.03
C ALA A 151 5.63 -0.84 -6.33
N LEU A 152 6.54 -0.27 -7.11
CA LEU A 152 7.67 0.52 -6.63
C LEU A 152 7.48 1.96 -7.10
N LEU A 153 7.59 2.90 -6.17
CA LEU A 153 7.42 4.33 -6.37
C LEU A 153 8.74 5.05 -6.10
N ASP A 154 9.26 5.72 -7.11
CA ASP A 154 10.41 6.62 -6.99
C ASP A 154 9.91 8.03 -6.65
N ILE A 155 10.17 8.47 -5.43
CA ILE A 155 9.71 9.77 -4.92
C ILE A 155 10.36 10.95 -5.63
N GLU A 156 11.62 10.84 -6.04
CA GLU A 156 12.36 11.93 -6.68
C GLU A 156 11.89 12.18 -8.11
N LYS A 157 11.53 11.09 -8.81
CA LYS A 157 11.06 11.13 -10.20
C LYS A 157 9.55 11.30 -10.31
N LEU A 158 8.81 11.06 -9.22
CA LEU A 158 7.35 10.90 -9.22
C LEU A 158 6.89 9.88 -10.27
N GLU A 159 7.53 8.72 -10.28
CA GLU A 159 7.26 7.60 -11.19
C GLU A 159 7.02 6.32 -10.41
N ALA A 160 6.10 5.51 -10.89
CA ALA A 160 5.81 4.21 -10.32
C ALA A 160 5.88 3.11 -11.38
N ARG A 161 6.11 1.87 -10.92
CA ARG A 161 6.07 0.68 -11.77
C ARG A 161 5.46 -0.50 -11.03
N ILE A 162 4.67 -1.28 -11.74
CA ILE A 162 4.10 -2.53 -11.24
C ILE A 162 5.14 -3.65 -11.33
N ILE A 163 5.17 -4.49 -10.29
CA ILE A 163 6.00 -5.69 -10.22
C ILE A 163 5.08 -6.88 -9.97
N GLU A 164 5.10 -7.86 -10.86
CA GLU A 164 4.43 -9.14 -10.65
C GLU A 164 5.26 -10.03 -9.72
N LEU A 165 4.59 -10.64 -8.75
CA LEU A 165 5.21 -11.57 -7.79
C LEU A 165 5.17 -13.00 -8.39
N THR A 166 6.30 -13.49 -8.75
CA THR A 166 6.48 -14.85 -9.27
C THR A 166 6.94 -15.83 -8.21
#